data_9cf306b9b720ad53b79eb49a598c745c
#
_entry.id   9cf306b9b720ad53b79eb49a598c745c
#
_cell.length_a   1.000
_cell.length_b   1.000
_cell.length_c   1.000
_cell.angle_alpha   90.00
_cell.angle_beta   90.00
_cell.angle_gamma   90.00
#
_symmetry.space_group_name_H-M   'P 1'
#
loop_
_entity.id
_entity.type
_entity.pdbx_description
1 polymer ?
#
loop_
_entity_poly.entity_id
_entity_poly.type
_entity_poly.pdbx_seq_one_letter_code
_entity_poly.pdbx_strand_id
1 'polypeptide(L)'
;DNGDLFGTASAYHDHFRSGGRNGCVERYGPGGELLWRVRIGGENYLSHHDVVLLENGNFLAIVWDRVSSDEAIEQGRDPETVAEIGEFWYDGIIEVDPYELEIVWEWSARHHLVQDLDPVKRNYGGVAEHPELIDINTIHRNMRGKITADWTHLNSIDYNPELEQILVSSPHLDEIWIIDHITTPWESMGHAGGRYGKGGDLLYRWGNPANYDRGTEDDQQLFGQHDAQWIPEGLPGAGNILVFNNGGRKRPYSTITEITPPLNADGSYVIDASRAYGPAQPAWEYDPDPPERFFSWFISGVQRLPNGNTLVNQGAGAKLREVTVDGDIVWEYGYQGAGDVPHMLFRANKYPPDHPGILMHTN
;
A
#
# COMPACT_ATOMS: atom_id res chain seq x y z
N ASP A 1 1.38 9.83 -20.90
CA ASP A 1 1.69 11.06 -20.15
C ASP A 1 1.46 12.30 -21.02
N ASN A 2 0.29 12.94 -20.82
CA ASN A 2 -0.09 14.16 -21.51
C ASN A 2 0.08 15.42 -20.64
N GLY A 3 0.62 15.24 -19.41
CA GLY A 3 0.80 16.31 -18.44
C GLY A 3 -0.39 16.56 -17.51
N ASP A 4 -1.40 15.71 -17.53
CA ASP A 4 -2.53 15.80 -16.60
C ASP A 4 -2.06 15.56 -15.17
N LEU A 5 -2.70 16.23 -14.21
CA LEU A 5 -2.56 15.96 -12.79
C LEU A 5 -3.70 15.05 -12.34
N PHE A 6 -3.34 13.90 -11.75
CA PHE A 6 -4.27 12.92 -11.22
C PHE A 6 -4.00 12.69 -9.74
N GLY A 7 -5.04 12.57 -8.93
CA GLY A 7 -4.87 12.34 -7.51
C GLY A 7 -6.16 12.36 -6.71
N THR A 8 -6.00 12.28 -5.41
CA THR A 8 -7.09 12.24 -4.45
C THR A 8 -7.42 13.63 -3.88
N ALA A 9 -8.69 13.84 -3.54
CA ALA A 9 -9.16 15.04 -2.89
C ALA A 9 -10.06 14.68 -1.68
N SER A 10 -10.01 15.52 -0.66
CA SER A 10 -10.81 15.32 0.54
C SER A 10 -12.28 15.67 0.31
N ALA A 11 -13.17 14.75 0.66
CA ALA A 11 -14.59 15.01 0.85
C ALA A 11 -14.96 14.89 2.33
N TYR A 12 -15.94 15.70 2.75
CA TYR A 12 -16.45 15.60 4.12
C TYR A 12 -17.09 14.24 4.38
N HIS A 13 -16.75 13.62 5.51
CA HIS A 13 -17.29 12.36 5.95
C HIS A 13 -17.38 12.28 7.48
N ASP A 14 -18.52 11.78 8.02
CA ASP A 14 -18.79 11.78 9.46
C ASP A 14 -18.25 10.56 10.20
N HIS A 15 -18.13 9.40 9.51
CA HIS A 15 -17.89 8.11 10.17
C HIS A 15 -16.40 7.74 10.27
N PHE A 16 -15.68 7.80 9.16
CA PHE A 16 -14.28 7.41 9.15
C PHE A 16 -13.38 8.49 9.75
N ARG A 17 -12.64 8.15 10.82
CA ARG A 17 -11.78 9.09 11.57
C ARG A 17 -10.33 8.60 11.65
N SER A 18 -9.79 8.08 10.55
CA SER A 18 -8.38 7.71 10.42
C SER A 18 -7.61 8.65 9.50
N GLY A 19 -6.29 8.50 9.45
CA GLY A 19 -5.43 9.21 8.48
C GLY A 19 -5.76 8.80 7.04
N GLY A 20 -5.34 9.62 6.06
CA GLY A 20 -5.44 9.28 4.64
C GLY A 20 -6.84 9.38 4.00
N ARG A 21 -7.85 9.87 4.73
CA ARG A 21 -9.23 10.03 4.20
C ARG A 21 -9.25 10.93 2.97
N ASN A 22 -9.86 10.46 1.89
CA ASN A 22 -10.02 11.21 0.65
C ASN A 22 -11.50 11.45 0.33
N GLY A 23 -12.18 10.50 -0.26
CA GLY A 23 -13.58 10.54 -0.65
C GLY A 23 -13.82 11.09 -2.06
N CYS A 24 -12.79 11.57 -2.75
CA CYS A 24 -12.85 11.96 -4.16
C CYS A 24 -11.55 11.59 -4.88
N VAL A 25 -11.67 11.31 -6.18
CA VAL A 25 -10.56 11.22 -7.13
C VAL A 25 -10.80 12.25 -8.22
N GLU A 26 -9.75 12.98 -8.59
CA GLU A 26 -9.82 14.09 -9.53
C GLU A 26 -8.74 13.99 -10.60
N ARG A 27 -9.07 14.40 -11.80
CA ARG A 27 -8.11 14.58 -12.90
C ARG A 27 -8.23 15.99 -13.43
N TYR A 28 -7.11 16.66 -13.55
CA TYR A 28 -6.98 18.00 -14.10
C TYR A 28 -6.12 17.93 -15.36
N GLY A 29 -6.50 18.67 -16.38
CA GLY A 29 -5.67 18.88 -17.55
C GLY A 29 -4.45 19.75 -17.23
N PRO A 30 -3.47 19.83 -18.15
CA PRO A 30 -2.23 20.56 -17.93
C PRO A 30 -2.43 22.06 -17.68
N GLY A 31 -3.54 22.64 -18.14
CA GLY A 31 -3.95 24.02 -17.86
C GLY A 31 -4.62 24.25 -16.50
N GLY A 32 -4.77 23.20 -15.70
CA GLY A 32 -5.45 23.23 -14.40
C GLY A 32 -6.98 23.13 -14.47
N GLU A 33 -7.55 22.86 -15.65
CA GLU A 33 -8.98 22.61 -15.83
C GLU A 33 -9.37 21.24 -15.26
N LEU A 34 -10.44 21.18 -14.48
CA LEU A 34 -11.00 19.93 -13.98
C LEU A 34 -11.60 19.13 -15.15
N LEU A 35 -10.99 17.99 -15.47
CA LEU A 35 -11.49 17.08 -16.51
C LEU A 35 -12.63 16.21 -15.98
N TRP A 36 -12.43 15.61 -14.81
CA TRP A 36 -13.48 14.88 -14.10
C TRP A 36 -13.18 14.77 -12.62
N ARG A 37 -14.26 14.51 -11.87
CA ARG A 37 -14.21 14.22 -10.43
C ARG A 37 -15.16 13.06 -10.15
N VAL A 38 -14.66 12.02 -9.48
CA VAL A 38 -15.44 10.88 -9.01
C VAL A 38 -15.49 10.93 -7.50
N ARG A 39 -16.70 10.89 -6.93
CA ARG A 39 -16.89 10.78 -5.49
C ARG A 39 -16.98 9.31 -5.10
N ILE A 40 -16.12 8.89 -4.16
CA ILE A 40 -16.04 7.53 -3.65
C ILE A 40 -16.24 7.59 -2.13
N GLY A 41 -17.49 7.50 -1.72
CA GLY A 41 -17.84 7.55 -0.30
C GLY A 41 -19.32 7.37 -0.09
N GLY A 42 -19.64 6.67 0.97
CA GLY A 42 -21.00 6.37 1.42
C GLY A 42 -21.00 6.14 2.92
N GLU A 43 -22.10 5.66 3.46
CA GLU A 43 -22.22 5.40 4.90
C GLU A 43 -21.20 4.35 5.38
N ASN A 44 -20.96 3.31 4.56
CA ASN A 44 -20.18 2.14 4.93
C ASN A 44 -18.85 2.03 4.17
N TYR A 45 -18.54 2.92 3.23
CA TYR A 45 -17.27 2.90 2.51
C TYR A 45 -16.74 4.30 2.23
N LEU A 46 -15.41 4.42 2.11
CA LEU A 46 -14.75 5.67 1.79
C LEU A 46 -13.40 5.39 1.13
N SER A 47 -13.07 6.11 0.04
CA SER A 47 -11.71 6.06 -0.50
C SER A 47 -10.71 6.73 0.43
N HIS A 48 -9.51 6.17 0.48
CA HIS A 48 -8.44 6.70 1.30
C HIS A 48 -7.07 6.49 0.66
N HIS A 49 -6.09 7.23 1.14
CA HIS A 49 -4.68 7.22 0.80
C HIS A 49 -4.40 7.39 -0.68
N ASP A 50 -4.46 6.33 -1.48
CA ASP A 50 -3.79 6.30 -2.76
C ASP A 50 -4.68 5.79 -3.91
N VAL A 51 -4.28 6.15 -5.14
CA VAL A 51 -4.96 5.80 -6.38
C VAL A 51 -3.94 5.63 -7.51
N VAL A 52 -4.22 4.78 -8.46
CA VAL A 52 -3.40 4.60 -9.66
C VAL A 52 -4.28 4.64 -10.92
N LEU A 53 -3.85 5.41 -11.92
CA LEU A 53 -4.52 5.50 -13.22
C LEU A 53 -4.08 4.34 -14.11
N LEU A 54 -5.03 3.65 -14.73
CA LEU A 54 -4.78 2.56 -15.65
C LEU A 54 -4.72 3.07 -17.10
N GLU A 55 -4.09 2.30 -17.98
CA GLU A 55 -3.94 2.64 -19.41
C GLU A 55 -5.28 2.72 -20.15
N ASN A 56 -6.30 1.97 -19.71
CA ASN A 56 -7.65 2.00 -20.26
C ASN A 56 -8.44 3.27 -19.88
N GLY A 57 -7.87 4.12 -19.03
CA GLY A 57 -8.50 5.35 -18.53
C GLY A 57 -9.29 5.19 -17.24
N ASN A 58 -9.47 3.97 -16.76
CA ASN A 58 -10.00 3.68 -15.45
C ASN A 58 -8.94 3.98 -14.37
N PHE A 59 -9.33 3.93 -13.11
CA PHE A 59 -8.38 4.02 -12.02
C PHE A 59 -8.70 3.02 -10.91
N LEU A 60 -7.65 2.57 -10.22
CA LEU A 60 -7.78 1.82 -8.98
C LEU A 60 -7.75 2.77 -7.79
N ALA A 61 -8.58 2.51 -6.79
CA ALA A 61 -8.60 3.27 -5.55
C ALA A 61 -8.69 2.32 -4.35
N ILE A 62 -7.97 2.66 -3.29
CA ILE A 62 -8.10 1.99 -2.00
C ILE A 62 -9.33 2.51 -1.28
N VAL A 63 -10.11 1.62 -0.68
CA VAL A 63 -11.34 1.95 0.06
C VAL A 63 -11.39 1.22 1.39
N TRP A 64 -11.96 1.86 2.42
CA TRP A 64 -12.45 1.16 3.60
C TRP A 64 -13.87 0.65 3.36
N ASP A 65 -14.12 -0.59 3.79
CA ASP A 65 -15.43 -1.22 3.93
C ASP A 65 -15.73 -1.42 5.42
N ARG A 66 -16.71 -0.66 5.93
CA ARG A 66 -17.05 -0.62 7.34
C ARG A 66 -18.14 -1.64 7.65
N VAL A 67 -17.86 -2.51 8.61
CA VAL A 67 -18.82 -3.46 9.16
C VAL A 67 -18.94 -3.29 10.68
N SER A 68 -19.92 -3.94 11.29
CA SER A 68 -20.00 -4.06 12.75
C SER A 68 -18.95 -5.03 13.29
N SER A 69 -18.55 -4.85 14.57
CA SER A 69 -17.69 -5.81 15.24
C SER A 69 -18.33 -7.21 15.30
N ASP A 70 -19.64 -7.31 15.39
CA ASP A 70 -20.35 -8.60 15.39
C ASP A 70 -20.16 -9.34 14.07
N GLU A 71 -20.21 -8.63 12.93
CA GLU A 71 -19.93 -9.23 11.62
C GLU A 71 -18.48 -9.71 11.52
N ALA A 72 -17.51 -8.95 12.04
CA ALA A 72 -16.10 -9.37 12.07
C ALA A 72 -15.92 -10.61 12.96
N ILE A 73 -16.58 -10.69 14.12
CA ILE A 73 -16.58 -11.86 15.01
C ILE A 73 -17.18 -13.08 14.32
N GLU A 74 -18.24 -12.93 13.51
CA GLU A 74 -18.79 -14.04 12.71
C GLU A 74 -17.81 -14.51 11.62
N GLN A 75 -16.91 -13.64 11.15
CA GLN A 75 -15.82 -14.01 10.23
C GLN A 75 -14.64 -14.67 10.95
N GLY A 76 -14.62 -14.69 12.29
CA GLY A 76 -13.57 -15.32 13.10
C GLY A 76 -12.65 -14.34 13.84
N ARG A 77 -12.98 -13.04 13.87
CA ARG A 77 -12.24 -12.07 14.70
C ARG A 77 -12.43 -12.41 16.18
N ASP A 78 -11.34 -12.37 16.96
CA ASP A 78 -11.37 -12.51 18.40
C ASP A 78 -12.21 -11.39 19.05
N PRO A 79 -13.28 -11.70 19.79
CA PRO A 79 -14.11 -10.70 20.46
C PRO A 79 -13.34 -9.80 21.43
N GLU A 80 -12.20 -10.25 21.98
CA GLU A 80 -11.36 -9.44 22.87
C GLU A 80 -10.50 -8.42 22.12
N THR A 81 -10.45 -8.50 20.78
CA THR A 81 -9.59 -7.67 19.92
C THR A 81 -10.36 -6.75 18.99
N VAL A 82 -11.62 -6.49 19.25
CA VAL A 82 -12.43 -5.51 18.51
C VAL A 82 -12.24 -4.10 19.06
N ALA A 83 -12.49 -3.10 18.23
CA ALA A 83 -12.40 -1.70 18.62
C ALA A 83 -13.54 -1.29 19.57
N GLU A 84 -13.26 -0.39 20.52
CA GLU A 84 -14.24 0.13 21.50
C GLU A 84 -15.49 0.76 20.83
N ILE A 85 -15.36 1.24 19.57
CA ILE A 85 -16.47 1.86 18.84
C ILE A 85 -17.45 0.86 18.23
N GLY A 86 -17.19 -0.45 18.34
CA GLY A 86 -18.08 -1.51 17.82
C GLY A 86 -18.04 -1.66 16.31
N GLU A 87 -16.97 -1.22 15.66
CA GLU A 87 -16.78 -1.28 14.21
C GLU A 87 -15.48 -1.99 13.85
N PHE A 88 -15.46 -2.53 12.61
CA PHE A 88 -14.27 -3.10 11.98
C PHE A 88 -14.24 -2.65 10.51
N TRP A 89 -13.11 -2.13 10.05
CA TRP A 89 -12.95 -1.63 8.68
C TRP A 89 -11.96 -2.52 7.93
N TYR A 90 -12.48 -3.21 6.92
CA TYR A 90 -11.65 -3.91 5.96
C TYR A 90 -11.15 -2.94 4.90
N ASP A 91 -9.95 -3.15 4.41
CA ASP A 91 -9.52 -2.49 3.18
C ASP A 91 -9.98 -3.28 1.97
N GLY A 92 -10.29 -2.54 0.92
CA GLY A 92 -10.60 -3.04 -0.40
C GLY A 92 -9.95 -2.20 -1.49
N ILE A 93 -10.04 -2.68 -2.70
CA ILE A 93 -9.58 -2.00 -3.91
C ILE A 93 -10.74 -2.03 -4.91
N ILE A 94 -11.03 -0.91 -5.52
CA ILE A 94 -12.03 -0.81 -6.59
C ILE A 94 -11.40 -0.27 -7.87
N GLU A 95 -11.77 -0.83 -9.02
CA GLU A 95 -11.54 -0.21 -10.32
C GLU A 95 -12.79 0.54 -10.75
N VAL A 96 -12.62 1.81 -11.12
CA VAL A 96 -13.71 2.70 -11.48
C VAL A 96 -13.52 3.22 -12.89
N ASP A 97 -14.58 3.12 -13.70
CA ASP A 97 -14.71 3.90 -14.93
C ASP A 97 -15.18 5.32 -14.56
N PRO A 98 -14.32 6.36 -14.75
CA PRO A 98 -14.66 7.73 -14.36
C PRO A 98 -15.70 8.41 -15.26
N TYR A 99 -16.01 7.85 -16.43
CA TYR A 99 -16.94 8.42 -17.40
C TYR A 99 -18.35 7.85 -17.22
N GLU A 100 -18.44 6.53 -16.99
CA GLU A 100 -19.71 5.85 -16.72
C GLU A 100 -20.07 5.88 -15.21
N LEU A 101 -19.11 6.23 -14.34
CA LEU A 101 -19.24 6.26 -12.87
C LEU A 101 -19.60 4.89 -12.30
N GLU A 102 -19.05 3.84 -12.89
CA GLU A 102 -19.29 2.45 -12.49
C GLU A 102 -18.04 1.82 -11.88
N ILE A 103 -18.24 0.99 -10.84
CA ILE A 103 -17.21 0.08 -10.34
C ILE A 103 -17.24 -1.16 -11.25
N VAL A 104 -16.14 -1.38 -11.97
CA VAL A 104 -16.02 -2.47 -12.95
C VAL A 104 -15.29 -3.69 -12.41
N TRP A 105 -14.52 -3.51 -11.33
CA TRP A 105 -13.85 -4.58 -10.60
C TRP A 105 -13.68 -4.17 -9.14
N GLU A 106 -13.67 -5.16 -8.24
CA GLU A 106 -13.43 -4.94 -6.81
C GLU A 106 -12.73 -6.12 -6.16
N TRP A 107 -11.94 -5.85 -5.14
CA TRP A 107 -11.31 -6.81 -4.24
C TRP A 107 -11.47 -6.31 -2.80
N SER A 108 -11.66 -7.21 -1.84
CA SER A 108 -11.72 -6.84 -0.42
C SER A 108 -11.05 -7.89 0.44
N ALA A 109 -10.21 -7.46 1.38
CA ALA A 109 -9.59 -8.32 2.39
C ALA A 109 -10.60 -9.20 3.14
N ARG A 110 -11.87 -8.76 3.23
CA ARG A 110 -12.98 -9.49 3.84
C ARG A 110 -13.21 -10.88 3.27
N HIS A 111 -12.83 -11.11 2.03
CA HIS A 111 -13.07 -12.36 1.31
C HIS A 111 -11.88 -13.33 1.34
N HIS A 112 -10.72 -12.89 1.87
CA HIS A 112 -9.45 -13.61 1.83
C HIS A 112 -8.88 -13.84 3.23
N LEU A 113 -9.74 -14.33 4.13
CA LEU A 113 -9.44 -14.47 5.55
C LEU A 113 -9.14 -15.91 5.94
N VAL A 114 -8.34 -16.07 6.97
CA VAL A 114 -8.12 -17.31 7.72
C VAL A 114 -8.10 -17.01 9.22
N GLN A 115 -8.42 -18.01 10.06
CA GLN A 115 -8.23 -17.96 11.51
C GLN A 115 -8.21 -19.38 12.08
N ASP A 116 -7.45 -19.61 13.10
CA ASP A 116 -7.36 -20.89 13.81
C ASP A 116 -7.87 -20.84 15.26
N LEU A 117 -8.48 -19.70 15.65
CA LEU A 117 -8.94 -19.43 17.00
C LEU A 117 -10.24 -20.19 17.34
N ASP A 118 -11.25 -20.13 16.49
CA ASP A 118 -12.59 -20.66 16.77
C ASP A 118 -13.10 -21.53 15.61
N PRO A 119 -13.18 -22.88 15.79
CA PRO A 119 -13.59 -23.81 14.76
C PRO A 119 -15.10 -23.72 14.40
N VAL A 120 -15.89 -22.95 15.16
CA VAL A 120 -17.31 -22.77 14.88
C VAL A 120 -17.56 -21.55 13.99
N LYS A 121 -16.60 -20.65 13.93
CA LYS A 121 -16.67 -19.43 13.10
C LYS A 121 -16.22 -19.69 11.68
N ARG A 122 -16.54 -18.73 10.79
CA ARG A 122 -16.09 -18.77 9.39
C ARG A 122 -14.57 -18.70 9.29
N ASN A 123 -14.05 -19.03 8.13
CA ASN A 123 -12.63 -18.93 7.78
C ASN A 123 -11.70 -19.76 8.69
N TYR A 124 -12.24 -20.79 9.39
CA TYR A 124 -11.43 -21.64 10.21
C TYR A 124 -10.50 -22.53 9.37
N GLY A 125 -9.20 -22.43 9.64
CA GLY A 125 -8.13 -23.16 8.97
C GLY A 125 -6.78 -22.89 9.61
N GLY A 126 -5.77 -23.70 9.30
CA GLY A 126 -4.42 -23.46 9.80
C GLY A 126 -3.79 -22.24 9.14
N VAL A 127 -3.42 -21.23 9.91
CA VAL A 127 -2.84 -19.98 9.39
C VAL A 127 -1.56 -20.27 8.60
N ALA A 128 -0.67 -21.11 9.12
CA ALA A 128 0.56 -21.51 8.43
C ALA A 128 0.32 -22.32 7.15
N GLU A 129 -0.86 -22.97 7.01
CA GLU A 129 -1.21 -23.77 5.84
C GLU A 129 -1.73 -22.90 4.68
N HIS A 130 -2.20 -21.68 4.99
CA HIS A 130 -2.82 -20.74 4.08
C HIS A 130 -2.08 -19.38 4.03
N PRO A 131 -0.80 -19.33 3.58
CA PRO A 131 -0.05 -18.08 3.51
C PRO A 131 -0.61 -17.10 2.47
N GLU A 132 -1.49 -17.56 1.59
CA GLU A 132 -2.23 -16.74 0.61
C GLU A 132 -3.41 -16.01 1.23
N LEU A 133 -3.80 -16.33 2.47
CA LEU A 133 -4.90 -15.71 3.21
C LEU A 133 -4.39 -14.81 4.34
N ILE A 134 -5.26 -13.92 4.80
CA ILE A 134 -4.94 -12.93 5.83
C ILE A 134 -5.53 -13.42 7.17
N ASP A 135 -4.69 -13.61 8.17
CA ASP A 135 -5.18 -13.92 9.51
C ASP A 135 -5.95 -12.73 10.08
N ILE A 136 -7.28 -12.91 10.21
CA ILE A 136 -8.17 -11.86 10.74
C ILE A 136 -7.81 -11.48 12.19
N ASN A 137 -7.07 -12.32 12.91
CA ASN A 137 -6.66 -12.09 14.29
C ASN A 137 -5.33 -11.36 14.44
N THR A 138 -4.66 -11.01 13.34
CA THR A 138 -3.51 -10.10 13.38
C THR A 138 -3.92 -8.76 14.00
N ILE A 139 -3.16 -8.29 14.99
CA ILE A 139 -3.51 -7.12 15.80
C ILE A 139 -2.54 -5.96 15.55
N HIS A 140 -3.09 -4.83 15.13
CA HIS A 140 -2.40 -3.54 15.22
C HIS A 140 -2.86 -2.75 16.44
N ARG A 141 -1.92 -2.10 17.13
CA ARG A 141 -2.19 -1.15 18.22
C ARG A 141 -1.61 0.21 17.86
N ASN A 142 -2.45 1.22 17.90
CA ASN A 142 -2.00 2.59 17.64
C ASN A 142 -0.96 3.06 18.69
N MET A 143 -0.43 4.27 18.53
CA MET A 143 0.57 4.86 19.42
C MET A 143 0.13 4.95 20.89
N ARG A 144 -1.18 4.89 21.17
CA ARG A 144 -1.74 4.87 22.54
C ARG A 144 -1.96 3.45 23.07
N GLY A 145 -1.58 2.42 22.30
CA GLY A 145 -1.76 1.01 22.65
C GLY A 145 -3.19 0.48 22.45
N LYS A 146 -4.08 1.27 21.80
CA LYS A 146 -5.47 0.88 21.57
C LYS A 146 -5.63 0.19 20.21
N ILE A 147 -6.53 -0.80 20.16
CA ILE A 147 -7.04 -1.37 18.92
C ILE A 147 -8.00 -0.36 18.31
N THR A 148 -7.88 -0.14 17.00
CA THR A 148 -8.76 0.74 16.22
C THR A 148 -9.58 -0.09 15.24
N ALA A 149 -10.67 0.49 14.71
CA ALA A 149 -11.48 -0.16 13.69
C ALA A 149 -10.72 -0.32 12.36
N ASP A 150 -9.82 0.59 12.06
CA ASP A 150 -8.95 0.62 10.88
C ASP A 150 -7.87 -0.48 11.00
N TRP A 151 -8.15 -1.62 10.35
CA TRP A 151 -7.40 -2.86 10.61
C TRP A 151 -6.08 -2.92 9.83
N THR A 152 -6.13 -2.95 8.50
CA THR A 152 -4.97 -3.16 7.64
C THR A 152 -4.33 -1.85 7.18
N HIS A 153 -5.12 -0.78 7.03
CA HIS A 153 -4.70 0.58 6.70
C HIS A 153 -3.85 0.66 5.44
N LEU A 154 -4.31 0.10 4.32
CA LEU A 154 -3.57 0.16 3.07
C LEU A 154 -3.21 1.61 2.71
N ASN A 155 -1.94 1.91 2.49
CA ASN A 155 -1.46 3.29 2.33
C ASN A 155 -0.77 3.60 1.00
N SER A 156 -0.53 2.60 0.17
CA SER A 156 -0.10 2.77 -1.22
C SER A 156 -0.66 1.68 -2.10
N ILE A 157 -0.87 2.01 -3.37
CA ILE A 157 -1.26 1.10 -4.43
C ILE A 157 -0.42 1.39 -5.67
N ASP A 158 0.08 0.34 -6.31
CA ASP A 158 0.77 0.40 -7.59
C ASP A 158 0.27 -0.72 -8.50
N TYR A 159 0.43 -0.55 -9.80
CA TYR A 159 -0.05 -1.48 -10.82
C TYR A 159 1.04 -1.84 -11.80
N ASN A 160 1.26 -3.13 -11.98
CA ASN A 160 2.17 -3.64 -13.00
C ASN A 160 1.38 -4.07 -14.24
N PRO A 161 1.42 -3.33 -15.35
CA PRO A 161 0.62 -3.63 -16.54
C PRO A 161 1.07 -4.88 -17.30
N GLU A 162 2.33 -5.31 -17.17
CA GLU A 162 2.83 -6.51 -17.84
C GLU A 162 2.38 -7.79 -17.13
N LEU A 163 2.37 -7.75 -15.81
CA LEU A 163 1.92 -8.85 -14.97
C LEU A 163 0.40 -8.79 -14.71
N GLU A 164 -0.21 -7.61 -14.94
CA GLU A 164 -1.59 -7.28 -14.58
C GLU A 164 -1.86 -7.61 -13.10
N GLN A 165 -0.94 -7.13 -12.25
CA GLN A 165 -0.95 -7.35 -10.80
C GLN A 165 -1.00 -6.02 -10.06
N ILE A 166 -1.66 -6.03 -8.91
CA ILE A 166 -1.77 -4.90 -8.00
C ILE A 166 -0.85 -5.14 -6.80
N LEU A 167 0.00 -4.16 -6.49
CA LEU A 167 0.82 -4.11 -5.28
C LEU A 167 0.19 -3.14 -4.28
N VAL A 168 0.03 -3.56 -3.03
CA VAL A 168 -0.42 -2.69 -1.94
C VAL A 168 0.49 -2.82 -0.71
N SER A 169 0.51 -1.77 0.10
CA SER A 169 1.24 -1.72 1.37
C SER A 169 0.27 -1.61 2.54
N SER A 170 0.38 -2.54 3.50
CA SER A 170 -0.36 -2.57 4.76
C SER A 170 0.58 -2.26 5.94
N PRO A 171 0.69 -0.98 6.37
CA PRO A 171 1.60 -0.60 7.45
C PRO A 171 1.16 -1.09 8.83
N HIS A 172 -0.12 -1.37 9.03
CA HIS A 172 -0.62 -1.92 10.29
C HIS A 172 -0.27 -3.40 10.48
N LEU A 173 -0.04 -4.11 9.38
CA LEU A 173 0.42 -5.49 9.38
C LEU A 173 1.92 -5.61 9.06
N ASP A 174 2.58 -4.49 8.77
CA ASP A 174 4.00 -4.47 8.39
C ASP A 174 4.29 -5.35 7.16
N GLU A 175 3.40 -5.31 6.16
CA GLU A 175 3.49 -6.15 4.95
C GLU A 175 3.17 -5.36 3.68
N ILE A 176 3.70 -5.88 2.56
CA ILE A 176 3.21 -5.59 1.21
C ILE A 176 2.54 -6.85 0.65
N TRP A 177 1.53 -6.66 -0.21
CA TRP A 177 0.79 -7.74 -0.85
C TRP A 177 0.71 -7.55 -2.35
N ILE A 178 0.67 -8.65 -3.09
CA ILE A 178 0.42 -8.67 -4.54
C ILE A 178 -0.83 -9.50 -4.81
N ILE A 179 -1.73 -8.94 -5.64
CA ILE A 179 -3.06 -9.47 -5.96
C ILE A 179 -3.19 -9.59 -7.47
N ASP A 180 -3.87 -10.65 -7.95
CA ASP A 180 -4.18 -10.83 -9.36
C ASP A 180 -5.32 -9.91 -9.81
N HIS A 181 -5.06 -9.03 -10.79
CA HIS A 181 -6.07 -8.18 -11.37
C HIS A 181 -6.80 -8.82 -12.57
N ILE A 182 -6.26 -9.93 -13.12
CA ILE A 182 -6.91 -10.71 -14.20
C ILE A 182 -7.97 -11.64 -13.62
N THR A 183 -8.78 -11.15 -12.73
CA THR A 183 -9.95 -11.84 -12.21
C THR A 183 -11.20 -11.11 -12.66
N THR A 184 -12.28 -11.84 -12.88
CA THR A 184 -13.59 -11.21 -12.93
C THR A 184 -13.95 -10.67 -11.54
N PRO A 185 -14.90 -9.71 -11.42
CA PRO A 185 -15.36 -9.23 -10.10
C PRO A 185 -15.87 -10.34 -9.17
N TRP A 186 -16.28 -11.46 -9.73
CA TRP A 186 -16.71 -12.63 -8.95
C TRP A 186 -15.53 -13.50 -8.49
N GLU A 187 -14.52 -13.66 -9.32
CA GLU A 187 -13.32 -14.43 -8.99
C GLU A 187 -12.46 -13.69 -7.97
N SER A 188 -12.38 -12.36 -8.05
CA SER A 188 -11.64 -11.53 -7.09
C SER A 188 -12.16 -11.61 -5.65
N MET A 189 -13.42 -12.01 -5.45
CA MET A 189 -14.05 -12.25 -4.15
C MET A 189 -13.96 -13.71 -3.68
N GLY A 190 -13.25 -14.57 -4.41
CA GLY A 190 -13.16 -16.01 -4.14
C GLY A 190 -11.72 -16.52 -4.17
N HIS A 191 -11.59 -17.83 -3.96
CA HIS A 191 -10.32 -18.53 -3.83
C HIS A 191 -9.93 -19.31 -5.11
N ALA A 192 -10.58 -19.05 -6.23
CA ALA A 192 -10.34 -19.76 -7.49
C ALA A 192 -10.63 -18.87 -8.69
N GLY A 193 -9.97 -19.12 -9.81
CA GLY A 193 -10.06 -18.32 -11.03
C GLY A 193 -8.87 -17.37 -11.19
N GLY A 194 -8.97 -16.43 -12.12
CA GLY A 194 -7.88 -15.57 -12.50
C GLY A 194 -6.75 -16.29 -13.24
N ARG A 195 -5.65 -15.60 -13.52
CA ARG A 195 -4.48 -16.16 -14.24
C ARG A 195 -3.80 -17.28 -13.47
N TYR A 196 -3.77 -17.19 -12.15
CA TYR A 196 -2.99 -18.09 -11.28
C TYR A 196 -3.87 -19.14 -10.57
N GLY A 197 -5.18 -19.17 -10.85
CA GLY A 197 -6.13 -20.12 -10.28
C GLY A 197 -6.45 -19.90 -8.79
N LYS A 198 -6.07 -18.75 -8.24
CA LYS A 198 -6.23 -18.40 -6.82
C LYS A 198 -7.36 -17.39 -6.55
N GLY A 199 -8.07 -16.96 -7.60
CA GLY A 199 -9.03 -15.86 -7.44
C GLY A 199 -8.34 -14.61 -6.94
N GLY A 200 -8.90 -13.97 -5.90
CA GLY A 200 -8.32 -12.80 -5.28
C GLY A 200 -7.39 -13.06 -4.08
N ASP A 201 -7.02 -14.32 -3.81
CA ASP A 201 -6.06 -14.62 -2.76
C ASP A 201 -4.69 -14.02 -3.07
N LEU A 202 -3.90 -13.71 -2.03
CA LEU A 202 -2.60 -13.10 -2.20
C LEU A 202 -1.67 -13.98 -3.04
N LEU A 203 -1.16 -13.43 -4.11
CA LEU A 203 -0.13 -14.09 -4.92
C LEU A 203 1.21 -14.09 -4.21
N TYR A 204 1.46 -13.01 -3.48
CA TYR A 204 2.71 -12.77 -2.75
C TYR A 204 2.45 -11.83 -1.56
N ARG A 205 3.21 -12.04 -0.49
CA ARG A 205 3.29 -11.14 0.67
C ARG A 205 4.71 -11.11 1.21
N TRP A 206 5.13 -9.97 1.74
CA TRP A 206 6.46 -9.81 2.32
C TRP A 206 6.47 -8.74 3.41
N GLY A 207 7.30 -8.94 4.43
CA GLY A 207 7.53 -7.96 5.49
C GLY A 207 7.45 -8.53 6.88
N ASN A 208 6.36 -9.25 7.23
CA ASN A 208 6.19 -9.79 8.57
C ASN A 208 5.67 -11.25 8.53
N PRO A 209 6.55 -12.22 8.46
CA PRO A 209 6.15 -13.64 8.35
C PRO A 209 5.48 -14.20 9.61
N ALA A 210 5.55 -13.50 10.74
CA ALA A 210 4.82 -13.90 11.93
C ALA A 210 3.29 -13.79 11.77
N ASN A 211 2.80 -12.90 10.87
CA ASN A 211 1.36 -12.74 10.62
C ASN A 211 0.70 -13.95 9.95
N TYR A 212 1.48 -14.89 9.44
CA TYR A 212 0.98 -16.12 8.79
C TYR A 212 1.75 -17.36 9.26
N ASP A 213 2.25 -17.32 10.50
CA ASP A 213 2.89 -18.43 11.24
C ASP A 213 4.04 -19.12 10.48
N ARG A 214 4.75 -18.37 9.63
CA ARG A 214 5.94 -18.87 8.91
C ARG A 214 7.22 -18.15 9.29
N GLY A 215 7.22 -17.50 10.45
CA GLY A 215 8.35 -16.80 11.05
C GLY A 215 8.01 -16.33 12.45
N THR A 216 8.93 -15.56 13.02
CA THR A 216 8.82 -14.95 14.34
C THR A 216 8.89 -13.43 14.24
N GLU A 217 8.72 -12.71 15.33
CA GLU A 217 8.94 -11.25 15.38
C GLU A 217 10.38 -10.85 15.00
N ASP A 218 11.36 -11.73 15.16
CA ASP A 218 12.75 -11.47 14.79
C ASP A 218 12.98 -11.54 13.28
N ASP A 219 12.04 -12.14 12.53
CA ASP A 219 12.09 -12.25 11.07
C ASP A 219 11.40 -11.07 10.35
N GLN A 220 10.81 -10.14 11.13
CA GLN A 220 10.13 -8.96 10.59
C GLN A 220 11.12 -8.04 9.86
N GLN A 221 10.76 -7.65 8.62
CA GLN A 221 11.57 -6.80 7.74
C GLN A 221 10.98 -5.39 7.58
N LEU A 222 9.66 -5.26 7.55
CA LEU A 222 8.96 -3.98 7.39
C LEU A 222 8.40 -3.47 8.71
N PHE A 223 8.35 -2.15 8.87
CA PHE A 223 7.91 -1.47 10.09
C PHE A 223 7.15 -0.20 9.74
N GLY A 224 5.82 -0.28 9.63
CA GLY A 224 4.94 0.85 9.33
C GLY A 224 5.23 1.53 7.99
N GLN A 225 5.62 0.76 6.99
CA GLN A 225 6.11 1.21 5.69
C GLN A 225 5.08 1.99 4.88
N HIS A 226 5.58 2.78 3.91
CA HIS A 226 4.79 3.55 2.95
C HIS A 226 5.36 3.45 1.55
N ASP A 227 4.52 3.78 0.56
CA ASP A 227 4.92 4.00 -0.83
C ASP A 227 5.66 2.80 -1.45
N ALA A 228 5.08 1.59 -1.29
CA ALA A 228 5.55 0.42 -1.99
C ALA A 228 5.19 0.54 -3.48
N GLN A 229 6.20 0.38 -4.35
CA GLN A 229 6.02 0.50 -5.79
C GLN A 229 6.98 -0.41 -6.54
N TRP A 230 6.60 -0.89 -7.72
CA TRP A 230 7.54 -1.50 -8.64
C TRP A 230 8.49 -0.45 -9.20
N ILE A 231 9.74 -0.83 -9.36
CA ILE A 231 10.67 -0.02 -10.14
C ILE A 231 10.31 -0.21 -11.62
N PRO A 232 9.96 0.87 -12.34
CA PRO A 232 9.51 0.80 -13.73
C PRO A 232 10.55 0.19 -14.67
N GLU A 233 10.04 -0.38 -15.78
CA GLU A 233 10.90 -0.88 -16.85
C GLU A 233 11.82 0.22 -17.40
N GLY A 234 13.03 -0.17 -17.76
CA GLY A 234 14.07 0.75 -18.25
C GLY A 234 14.83 1.50 -17.16
N LEU A 235 14.44 1.37 -15.89
CA LEU A 235 15.19 1.93 -14.76
C LEU A 235 16.06 0.87 -14.08
N PRO A 236 17.19 1.25 -13.46
CA PRO A 236 18.02 0.32 -12.67
C PRO A 236 17.22 -0.33 -11.55
N GLY A 237 17.21 -1.66 -11.53
CA GLY A 237 16.40 -2.46 -10.60
C GLY A 237 14.97 -2.74 -11.11
N ALA A 238 14.68 -2.52 -12.40
CA ALA A 238 13.35 -2.76 -12.98
C ALA A 238 12.77 -4.12 -12.58
N GLY A 239 11.48 -4.12 -12.18
CA GLY A 239 10.75 -5.29 -11.67
C GLY A 239 10.97 -5.59 -10.18
N ASN A 240 11.94 -4.97 -9.52
CA ASN A 240 12.06 -4.98 -8.06
C ASN A 240 10.98 -4.08 -7.43
N ILE A 241 10.71 -4.30 -6.15
CA ILE A 241 9.82 -3.45 -5.35
C ILE A 241 10.67 -2.55 -4.45
N LEU A 242 10.37 -1.26 -4.48
CA LEU A 242 11.01 -0.23 -3.67
C LEU A 242 10.00 0.27 -2.61
N VAL A 243 10.46 0.43 -1.36
CA VAL A 243 9.59 0.76 -0.22
C VAL A 243 10.28 1.77 0.71
N PHE A 244 9.56 2.78 1.19
CA PHE A 244 9.99 3.57 2.34
C PHE A 244 9.62 2.84 3.63
N ASN A 245 10.60 2.24 4.29
CA ASN A 245 10.43 1.48 5.51
C ASN A 245 10.57 2.40 6.73
N ASN A 246 9.44 2.90 7.25
CA ASN A 246 9.42 4.02 8.17
C ASN A 246 10.11 3.75 9.51
N GLY A 247 9.98 2.53 10.03
CA GLY A 247 10.39 2.26 11.39
C GLY A 247 9.27 2.55 12.40
N GLY A 248 9.59 2.44 13.67
CA GLY A 248 8.62 2.60 14.75
C GLY A 248 9.25 2.44 16.12
N ARG A 249 8.46 2.06 17.13
CA ARG A 249 8.99 1.90 18.49
C ARG A 249 10.04 0.80 18.61
N LYS A 250 9.89 -0.29 17.84
CA LYS A 250 10.85 -1.41 17.80
C LYS A 250 12.12 -1.05 17.04
N ARG A 251 11.99 -0.17 16.02
CA ARG A 251 13.09 0.30 15.17
C ARG A 251 12.95 1.82 14.96
N PRO A 252 13.61 2.65 15.81
CA PRO A 252 13.42 4.12 15.82
C PRO A 252 14.25 4.83 14.73
N TYR A 253 14.30 4.27 13.53
CA TYR A 253 14.91 4.84 12.33
C TYR A 253 14.21 4.30 11.08
N SER A 254 14.37 4.98 9.96
CA SER A 254 13.84 4.57 8.67
C SER A 254 14.93 3.99 7.79
N THR A 255 14.53 3.16 6.83
CA THR A 255 15.39 2.70 5.73
C THR A 255 14.64 2.83 4.41
N ILE A 256 15.35 2.80 3.29
CA ILE A 256 14.76 2.55 1.98
C ILE A 256 15.13 1.13 1.60
N THR A 257 14.13 0.32 1.33
CA THR A 257 14.31 -1.10 1.10
C THR A 257 13.92 -1.44 -0.34
N GLU A 258 14.82 -2.09 -1.08
CA GLU A 258 14.55 -2.65 -2.40
C GLU A 258 14.60 -4.18 -2.31
N ILE A 259 13.56 -4.85 -2.78
CA ILE A 259 13.51 -6.32 -2.81
C ILE A 259 13.31 -6.83 -4.24
N THR A 260 13.88 -8.00 -4.53
CA THR A 260 13.61 -8.76 -5.74
C THR A 260 12.63 -9.88 -5.38
N PRO A 261 11.33 -9.75 -5.70
CA PRO A 261 10.36 -10.82 -5.45
C PRO A 261 10.76 -12.10 -6.19
N PRO A 262 10.52 -13.30 -5.62
CA PRO A 262 10.89 -14.57 -6.24
C PRO A 262 9.91 -14.96 -7.37
N LEU A 263 9.91 -14.17 -8.44
CA LEU A 263 8.99 -14.27 -9.57
C LEU A 263 9.37 -15.43 -10.50
N ASN A 264 8.39 -16.26 -10.84
CA ASN A 264 8.48 -17.27 -11.89
C ASN A 264 8.27 -16.65 -13.28
N ALA A 265 8.67 -17.38 -14.31
CA ALA A 265 8.51 -16.94 -15.70
C ALA A 265 7.03 -16.77 -16.14
N ASP A 266 6.09 -17.38 -15.44
CA ASP A 266 4.64 -17.25 -15.67
C ASP A 266 3.98 -16.11 -14.89
N GLY A 267 4.77 -15.37 -14.10
CA GLY A 267 4.28 -14.27 -13.25
C GLY A 267 3.78 -14.70 -11.88
N SER A 268 3.82 -15.99 -11.54
CA SER A 268 3.55 -16.48 -10.18
C SER A 268 4.78 -16.28 -9.26
N TYR A 269 4.59 -16.46 -7.97
CA TYR A 269 5.67 -16.30 -6.98
C TYR A 269 6.04 -17.64 -6.35
N VAL A 270 7.36 -17.85 -6.18
CA VAL A 270 7.87 -19.04 -5.50
C VAL A 270 7.56 -18.97 -4.03
N ILE A 271 6.94 -20.02 -3.50
CA ILE A 271 6.78 -20.23 -2.08
C ILE A 271 7.16 -21.67 -1.72
N ASP A 272 8.00 -21.84 -0.71
CA ASP A 272 8.27 -23.12 -0.08
C ASP A 272 7.12 -23.47 0.86
N ALA A 273 6.65 -24.71 0.86
CA ALA A 273 5.52 -25.13 1.68
C ALA A 273 5.70 -24.93 3.19
N SER A 274 6.94 -24.76 3.66
CA SER A 274 7.28 -24.64 5.08
C SER A 274 7.97 -23.32 5.45
N ARG A 275 8.15 -22.40 4.49
CA ARG A 275 8.88 -21.16 4.70
C ARG A 275 8.03 -19.94 4.40
N ALA A 276 8.45 -18.80 4.91
CA ALA A 276 7.92 -17.51 4.48
C ALA A 276 8.25 -17.23 3.01
N TYR A 277 7.50 -16.32 2.39
CA TYR A 277 7.86 -15.78 1.09
C TYR A 277 9.24 -15.11 1.15
N GLY A 278 10.09 -15.38 0.17
CA GLY A 278 11.37 -14.68 -0.01
C GLY A 278 11.20 -13.28 -0.62
N PRO A 279 12.27 -12.52 -0.72
CA PRO A 279 13.64 -12.85 -0.33
C PRO A 279 13.86 -12.74 1.18
N ALA A 280 14.84 -13.47 1.70
CA ALA A 280 15.22 -13.39 3.12
C ALA A 280 16.02 -12.11 3.45
N GLN A 281 16.56 -11.44 2.43
CA GLN A 281 17.30 -10.19 2.57
C GLN A 281 16.95 -9.26 1.43
N PRO A 282 16.94 -7.91 1.64
CA PRO A 282 16.80 -6.93 0.58
C PRO A 282 17.89 -7.09 -0.50
N ALA A 283 17.57 -6.68 -1.72
CA ALA A 283 18.54 -6.55 -2.81
C ALA A 283 19.40 -5.30 -2.61
N TRP A 284 18.82 -4.24 -2.05
CA TRP A 284 19.51 -3.02 -1.67
C TRP A 284 18.77 -2.36 -0.48
N GLU A 285 19.53 -1.73 0.40
CA GLU A 285 18.99 -0.95 1.49
C GLU A 285 19.81 0.33 1.69
N TYR A 286 19.12 1.46 1.79
CA TYR A 286 19.69 2.70 2.29
C TYR A 286 19.47 2.77 3.80
N ASP A 287 20.54 2.56 4.56
CA ASP A 287 20.60 2.60 6.01
C ASP A 287 21.75 3.52 6.43
N PRO A 288 21.51 4.84 6.59
CA PRO A 288 22.58 5.79 6.88
C PRO A 288 23.13 5.64 8.29
N ASP A 289 24.44 5.85 8.45
CA ASP A 289 25.15 5.84 9.73
C ASP A 289 25.36 7.31 10.24
N PRO A 290 24.93 7.67 11.45
CA PRO A 290 24.10 6.88 12.36
C PRO A 290 22.63 6.88 11.93
N PRO A 291 21.92 5.74 12.08
CA PRO A 291 20.60 5.52 11.52
C PRO A 291 19.53 6.47 12.09
N GLU A 292 19.67 6.95 13.32
CA GLU A 292 18.70 7.86 13.97
C GLU A 292 18.59 9.23 13.29
N ARG A 293 19.52 9.57 12.41
CA ARG A 293 19.45 10.81 11.60
C ARG A 293 18.46 10.70 10.45
N PHE A 294 18.01 9.50 10.13
CA PHE A 294 17.03 9.25 9.09
C PHE A 294 15.80 8.57 9.69
N PHE A 295 14.83 9.39 10.12
CA PHE A 295 13.60 8.88 10.72
C PHE A 295 12.39 9.69 10.27
N SER A 296 11.41 8.99 9.72
CA SER A 296 10.07 9.48 9.42
C SER A 296 9.06 8.41 9.82
N TRP A 297 8.42 8.58 10.96
CA TRP A 297 7.60 7.57 11.60
C TRP A 297 6.26 7.29 10.90
N PHE A 298 5.90 8.05 9.87
CA PHE A 298 4.70 7.90 9.06
C PHE A 298 4.85 8.67 7.74
N ILE A 299 3.92 8.50 6.79
CA ILE A 299 3.97 9.08 5.44
C ILE A 299 5.33 8.80 4.77
N SER A 300 5.76 9.63 3.82
CA SER A 300 7.03 9.47 3.08
C SER A 300 6.87 8.67 1.80
N GLY A 301 7.87 8.76 0.96
CA GLY A 301 7.89 8.03 -0.31
C GLY A 301 9.26 7.96 -0.93
N VAL A 302 9.35 7.18 -1.98
CA VAL A 302 10.58 6.91 -2.72
C VAL A 302 10.31 6.88 -4.21
N GLN A 303 11.35 7.14 -5.03
CA GLN A 303 11.26 6.97 -6.48
C GLN A 303 12.65 6.61 -7.03
N ARG A 304 12.75 5.52 -7.80
CA ARG A 304 13.96 5.23 -8.57
C ARG A 304 14.06 6.19 -9.75
N LEU A 305 15.23 6.79 -9.93
CA LEU A 305 15.51 7.76 -10.98
C LEU A 305 16.25 7.12 -12.17
N PRO A 306 16.18 7.71 -13.37
CA PRO A 306 16.86 7.17 -14.56
C PRO A 306 18.38 7.08 -14.45
N ASN A 307 19.00 7.88 -13.60
CA ASN A 307 20.45 7.83 -13.32
C ASN A 307 20.85 6.74 -12.31
N GLY A 308 19.89 5.94 -11.81
CA GLY A 308 20.10 4.90 -10.81
C GLY A 308 20.01 5.38 -9.37
N ASN A 309 19.98 6.68 -9.13
CA ASN A 309 19.77 7.23 -7.79
C ASN A 309 18.31 7.02 -7.33
N THR A 310 18.07 7.21 -6.06
CA THR A 310 16.75 7.15 -5.46
C THR A 310 16.38 8.53 -4.89
N LEU A 311 15.25 9.09 -5.35
CA LEU A 311 14.60 10.22 -4.67
C LEU A 311 13.95 9.69 -3.40
N VAL A 312 14.22 10.34 -2.28
CA VAL A 312 13.69 10.00 -0.96
C VAL A 312 12.93 11.20 -0.41
N ASN A 313 11.64 11.03 -0.17
CA ASN A 313 10.82 11.99 0.57
C ASN A 313 10.74 11.56 2.03
N GLN A 314 11.52 12.19 2.92
CA GLN A 314 11.39 12.06 4.37
C GLN A 314 10.23 12.94 4.85
N GLY A 315 8.99 12.47 4.68
CA GLY A 315 7.78 13.26 4.76
C GLY A 315 7.54 13.98 6.09
N ALA A 316 7.72 13.28 7.22
CA ALA A 316 7.61 13.89 8.55
C ALA A 316 8.79 14.80 8.89
N GLY A 317 9.92 14.66 8.21
CA GLY A 317 11.13 15.45 8.39
C GLY A 317 11.24 16.66 7.47
N ALA A 318 10.25 16.89 6.59
CA ALA A 318 10.22 17.98 5.61
C ALA A 318 11.48 18.04 4.72
N LYS A 319 11.97 16.89 4.26
CA LYS A 319 13.19 16.79 3.47
C LYS A 319 13.01 15.89 2.25
N LEU A 320 13.55 16.37 1.13
CA LEU A 320 13.78 15.56 -0.07
C LEU A 320 15.28 15.31 -0.21
N ARG A 321 15.64 14.10 -0.61
CA ARG A 321 17.03 13.72 -0.87
C ARG A 321 17.12 12.93 -2.17
N GLU A 322 18.24 13.07 -2.85
CA GLU A 322 18.65 12.14 -3.90
C GLU A 322 19.85 11.36 -3.38
N VAL A 323 19.73 10.04 -3.34
CA VAL A 323 20.70 9.12 -2.77
C VAL A 323 21.21 8.19 -3.87
N THR A 324 22.53 8.00 -3.93
CA THR A 324 23.16 7.05 -4.87
C THR A 324 22.98 5.60 -4.39
N VAL A 325 23.30 4.63 -5.26
CA VAL A 325 23.32 3.21 -4.89
C VAL A 325 24.33 2.90 -3.76
N ASP A 326 25.39 3.70 -3.66
CA ASP A 326 26.44 3.58 -2.62
C ASP A 326 26.02 4.25 -1.29
N GLY A 327 24.84 4.89 -1.24
CA GLY A 327 24.32 5.56 -0.05
C GLY A 327 24.73 7.02 0.11
N ASP A 328 25.40 7.61 -0.88
CA ASP A 328 25.82 9.02 -0.82
C ASP A 328 24.64 9.95 -1.13
N ILE A 329 24.43 10.97 -0.30
CA ILE A 329 23.46 12.04 -0.56
C ILE A 329 24.10 13.03 -1.54
N VAL A 330 23.62 13.06 -2.79
CA VAL A 330 24.10 13.97 -3.83
C VAL A 330 23.29 15.24 -3.97
N TRP A 331 22.08 15.26 -3.40
CA TRP A 331 21.22 16.43 -3.34
C TRP A 331 20.30 16.34 -2.12
N GLU A 332 20.07 17.48 -1.45
CA GLU A 332 19.11 17.60 -0.36
C GLU A 332 18.34 18.93 -0.48
N TYR A 333 17.05 18.90 -0.24
CA TYR A 333 16.18 20.07 -0.17
C TYR A 333 15.27 19.98 1.05
N GLY A 334 15.32 21.00 1.90
CA GLY A 334 14.37 21.19 3.00
C GLY A 334 13.23 22.09 2.55
N TYR A 335 12.00 21.59 2.60
CA TYR A 335 10.85 22.43 2.26
C TYR A 335 10.20 23.02 3.54
N GLN A 336 9.75 24.27 3.39
CA GLN A 336 9.03 24.99 4.45
C GLN A 336 7.62 25.23 3.95
N GLY A 337 6.62 24.84 4.76
CA GLY A 337 5.22 25.15 4.45
C GLY A 337 4.93 26.65 4.61
N ALA A 338 3.76 27.08 4.18
CA ALA A 338 3.29 28.43 4.38
C ALA A 338 2.73 28.60 5.80
N GLY A 339 3.38 29.44 6.62
CA GLY A 339 2.97 29.77 7.99
C GLY A 339 3.31 28.68 9.01
N ASP A 340 2.50 28.57 10.08
CA ASP A 340 2.71 27.67 11.22
C ASP A 340 2.20 26.23 10.98
N VAL A 341 1.92 25.85 9.72
CA VAL A 341 1.46 24.50 9.38
C VAL A 341 2.66 23.55 9.40
N PRO A 342 2.54 22.35 10.01
CA PRO A 342 3.59 21.34 9.96
C PRO A 342 3.99 21.03 8.53
N HIS A 343 5.27 21.02 8.25
CA HIS A 343 5.85 20.81 6.93
C HIS A 343 5.89 19.32 6.62
N MET A 344 4.73 18.69 6.36
CA MET A 344 4.62 17.26 6.06
C MET A 344 4.26 17.07 4.59
N LEU A 345 4.92 16.15 3.94
CA LEU A 345 4.66 15.78 2.55
C LEU A 345 4.46 14.27 2.45
N PHE A 346 3.27 13.88 1.96
CA PHE A 346 2.93 12.46 1.84
C PHE A 346 3.85 11.76 0.83
N ARG A 347 3.96 12.29 -0.39
CA ARG A 347 4.77 11.75 -1.50
C ARG A 347 5.36 12.89 -2.32
N ALA A 348 6.49 12.64 -2.95
CA ALA A 348 7.10 13.53 -3.94
C ALA A 348 7.62 12.73 -5.12
N ASN A 349 7.39 13.22 -6.34
CA ASN A 349 7.92 12.65 -7.57
C ASN A 349 8.78 13.68 -8.31
N LYS A 350 9.83 13.21 -8.95
CA LYS A 350 10.72 14.00 -9.79
C LYS A 350 10.45 13.65 -11.26
N TYR A 351 10.13 14.65 -12.03
CA TYR A 351 9.89 14.53 -13.47
C TYR A 351 11.04 15.17 -14.25
N PRO A 352 11.33 14.71 -15.49
CA PRO A 352 12.31 15.35 -16.34
C PRO A 352 11.83 16.76 -16.74
N PRO A 353 12.76 17.71 -17.05
CA PRO A 353 12.40 19.09 -17.37
C PRO A 353 11.51 19.25 -18.62
N ASP A 354 11.55 18.27 -19.52
CA ASP A 354 10.77 18.21 -20.76
C ASP A 354 9.42 17.47 -20.59
N HIS A 355 9.07 17.08 -19.36
CA HIS A 355 7.77 16.49 -19.09
C HIS A 355 6.64 17.49 -19.44
N PRO A 356 5.57 17.06 -20.18
CA PRO A 356 4.51 17.96 -20.64
C PRO A 356 3.90 18.83 -19.54
N GLY A 357 3.64 18.26 -18.35
CA GLY A 357 3.10 19.01 -17.21
C GLY A 357 4.06 20.08 -16.67
N ILE A 358 5.39 19.91 -16.82
CA ILE A 358 6.38 20.92 -16.41
C ILE A 358 6.48 22.04 -17.44
N LEU A 359 6.53 21.70 -18.74
CA LEU A 359 6.68 22.68 -19.81
C LEU A 359 5.54 23.70 -19.87
N MET A 360 4.33 23.32 -19.50
CA MET A 360 3.18 24.25 -19.50
C MET A 360 3.22 25.29 -18.37
N HIS A 361 3.98 25.04 -17.31
CA HIS A 361 4.12 25.96 -16.17
C HIS A 361 5.40 26.82 -16.20
N THR A 362 6.25 26.60 -17.19
CA THR A 362 7.53 27.35 -17.33
C THR A 362 7.54 28.37 -18.45
N ASN A 363 6.42 28.56 -19.18
CA ASN A 363 6.25 29.55 -20.27
C ASN A 363 5.42 30.76 -19.85
#